data_71b449fa9cb779ef12fdc81bb890e746
#
_entry.id   71b449fa9cb779ef12fdc81bb890e746
#
_cell.length_a   1.000
_cell.length_b   1.000
_cell.length_c   1.000
_cell.angle_alpha   90.00
_cell.angle_beta   90.00
_cell.angle_gamma   90.00
#
_symmetry.space_group_name_H-M   'P 1'
#
loop_
_entity.id
_entity.type
_entity.pdbx_description
1 polymer ?
#
loop_
_entity_poly.entity_id
_entity_poly.type
_entity_poly.pdbx_seq_one_letter_code
_entity_poly.pdbx_strand_id
1 'polypeptide(L)'
;GTFGLELVADLPAWDEYSRRISMRGQRGPNGKPITLVESVTQDRARQITRFEQEFVEGRGKGAVRRKFGLAFRTLTVPQMVRRLEKAGLEVTALLGDYQGGPWDLRAEVWIILARRG
;
A
#
# COMPACT_ATOMS: atom_id res chain seq x y z
N GLY A 1 12.82 18.50 16.73
CA GLY A 1 11.55 18.22 16.03
C GLY A 1 11.16 16.77 16.11
N THR A 2 9.92 16.48 15.80
CA THR A 2 9.36 15.13 15.74
C THR A 2 9.24 14.69 14.29
N PHE A 3 9.70 13.48 14.00
CA PHE A 3 9.51 12.81 12.71
C PHE A 3 8.34 11.83 12.84
N GLY A 4 7.42 11.89 11.91
CA GLY A 4 6.29 10.96 11.85
C GLY A 4 6.31 10.15 10.57
N LEU A 5 6.02 8.87 10.69
CA LEU A 5 5.97 7.92 9.59
C LEU A 5 4.70 7.09 9.69
N GLU A 6 3.94 7.06 8.63
CA GLU A 6 2.76 6.22 8.49
C GLU A 6 2.95 5.26 7.32
N LEU A 7 2.69 3.99 7.55
CA LEU A 7 2.68 2.98 6.50
C LEU A 7 1.52 2.02 6.68
N VAL A 8 1.11 1.43 5.58
CA VAL A 8 0.18 0.30 5.62
C VAL A 8 0.88 -0.86 6.32
N ALA A 9 0.18 -1.47 7.25
CA ALA A 9 0.72 -2.60 7.99
C ALA A 9 1.18 -3.71 7.04
N ASP A 10 2.29 -4.37 7.40
CA ASP A 10 2.70 -5.61 6.76
C ASP A 10 1.72 -6.70 7.19
N LEU A 11 0.60 -6.76 6.49
CA LEU A 11 -0.46 -7.70 6.81
C LEU A 11 -0.09 -9.07 6.24
N PRO A 12 0.02 -10.10 7.09
CA PRO A 12 0.14 -11.47 6.62
C PRO A 12 -1.04 -11.89 5.73
N ALA A 13 -2.10 -11.11 5.76
CA ALA A 13 -3.38 -11.39 5.13
C ALA A 13 -3.73 -10.45 3.96
N TRP A 14 -2.77 -9.86 3.30
CA TRP A 14 -3.04 -9.26 2.01
C TRP A 14 -3.39 -10.39 1.04
N ASP A 15 -4.67 -10.48 0.70
CA ASP A 15 -5.12 -11.47 -0.25
C ASP A 15 -4.56 -11.15 -1.64
N GLU A 16 -3.86 -12.10 -2.20
CA GLU A 16 -3.49 -12.02 -3.62
C GLU A 16 -4.75 -12.19 -4.46
N TYR A 17 -4.84 -11.41 -5.51
CA TYR A 17 -5.90 -11.57 -6.50
C TYR A 17 -5.38 -11.27 -7.90
N SER A 18 -6.01 -11.88 -8.88
CA SER A 18 -5.65 -11.71 -10.28
C SER A 18 -6.85 -11.15 -11.06
N ARG A 19 -6.62 -10.04 -11.75
CA ARG A 19 -7.58 -9.42 -12.66
C ARG A 19 -8.95 -9.14 -12.04
N ARG A 20 -8.95 -8.64 -10.80
CA ARG A 20 -10.18 -8.23 -10.13
C ARG A 20 -10.67 -6.91 -10.71
N ILE A 21 -11.95 -6.85 -11.08
CA ILE A 21 -12.56 -5.60 -11.52
C ILE A 21 -12.90 -4.76 -10.28
N SER A 22 -12.16 -3.66 -10.11
CA SER A 22 -12.31 -2.75 -8.96
C SER A 22 -13.23 -1.57 -9.23
N MET A 23 -13.36 -1.20 -10.51
CA MET A 23 -14.25 -0.14 -10.96
C MET A 23 -14.77 -0.51 -12.34
N ARG A 24 -16.07 -0.38 -12.53
CA ARG A 24 -16.70 -0.77 -13.80
C ARG A 24 -17.55 0.36 -14.36
N GLY A 25 -17.24 0.75 -15.59
CA GLY A 25 -18.11 1.60 -16.37
C GLY A 25 -18.21 3.06 -15.93
N GLN A 26 -17.28 3.55 -15.15
CA GLN A 26 -17.20 4.99 -14.87
C GLN A 26 -16.85 5.76 -16.12
N ARG A 27 -17.53 6.92 -16.34
CA ARG A 27 -17.23 7.74 -17.50
C ARG A 27 -15.92 8.50 -17.31
N GLY A 28 -15.02 8.30 -18.26
CA GLY A 28 -13.77 9.03 -18.32
C GLY A 28 -13.91 10.40 -19.01
N PRO A 29 -12.80 11.15 -19.11
CA PRO A 29 -12.77 12.47 -19.75
C PRO A 29 -13.31 12.51 -21.18
N ASN A 30 -13.17 11.40 -21.92
CA ASN A 30 -13.62 11.28 -23.30
C ASN A 30 -15.07 10.78 -23.42
N GLY A 31 -15.81 10.69 -22.32
CA GLY A 31 -17.18 10.19 -22.30
C GLY A 31 -17.33 8.68 -22.48
N LYS A 32 -16.22 7.96 -22.62
CA LYS A 32 -16.22 6.50 -22.76
C LYS A 32 -16.18 5.81 -21.38
N PRO A 33 -16.75 4.62 -21.25
CA PRO A 33 -16.67 3.90 -19.99
C PRO A 33 -15.23 3.47 -19.70
N ILE A 34 -14.84 3.60 -18.43
CA ILE A 34 -13.54 3.14 -17.95
C ILE A 34 -13.76 1.99 -16.96
N THR A 35 -13.01 0.92 -17.15
CA THR A 35 -12.97 -0.22 -16.25
C THR A 35 -11.57 -0.34 -15.68
N LEU A 36 -11.45 -0.53 -14.37
CA LEU A 36 -10.19 -0.77 -13.70
C LEU A 36 -10.09 -2.24 -13.32
N VAL A 37 -9.05 -2.89 -13.83
CA VAL A 37 -8.73 -4.28 -13.52
C VAL A 37 -7.43 -4.27 -12.72
N GLU A 38 -7.47 -4.84 -11.52
CA GLU A 38 -6.33 -4.85 -10.61
C GLU A 38 -5.86 -6.27 -10.31
N SER A 39 -4.55 -6.40 -10.13
CA SER A 39 -3.93 -7.62 -9.66
C SER A 39 -2.93 -7.30 -8.55
N VAL A 40 -2.86 -8.16 -7.55
CA VAL A 40 -1.90 -8.05 -6.46
C VAL A 40 -1.19 -9.38 -6.29
N THR A 41 0.13 -9.32 -6.27
CA THR A 41 0.98 -10.47 -5.96
C THR A 41 1.97 -10.11 -4.86
N GLN A 42 2.31 -11.09 -4.03
CA GLN A 42 3.25 -10.89 -2.93
C GLN A 42 4.42 -11.87 -3.04
N ASP A 43 5.63 -11.33 -2.99
CA ASP A 43 6.84 -12.10 -2.77
C ASP A 43 7.21 -11.95 -1.29
N ARG A 44 6.75 -12.89 -0.47
CA ARG A 44 6.93 -12.82 0.99
C ARG A 44 8.39 -12.96 1.40
N ALA A 45 9.17 -13.75 0.67
CA ALA A 45 10.58 -13.95 0.96
C ALA A 45 11.38 -12.66 0.81
N ARG A 46 11.04 -11.85 -0.20
CA ARG A 46 11.67 -10.55 -0.46
C ARG A 46 10.93 -9.37 0.17
N GLN A 47 9.79 -9.61 0.77
CA GLN A 47 8.91 -8.58 1.33
C GLN A 47 8.53 -7.51 0.29
N ILE A 48 8.13 -7.97 -0.89
CA ILE A 48 7.69 -7.09 -1.98
C ILE A 48 6.25 -7.41 -2.32
N THR A 49 5.41 -6.39 -2.38
CA THR A 49 4.04 -6.48 -2.88
C THR A 49 3.96 -5.72 -4.20
N ARG A 50 3.45 -6.39 -5.23
CA ARG A 50 3.29 -5.81 -6.56
C ARG A 50 1.83 -5.59 -6.86
N PHE A 51 1.51 -4.38 -7.28
CA PHE A 51 0.19 -4.00 -7.78
C PHE A 51 0.29 -3.79 -9.28
N GLU A 52 -0.64 -4.38 -10.02
CA GLU A 52 -0.84 -4.09 -11.42
C GLU A 52 -2.23 -3.52 -11.61
N GLN A 53 -2.31 -2.42 -12.33
CA GLN A 53 -3.57 -1.76 -12.67
C GLN A 53 -3.68 -1.67 -14.18
N GLU A 54 -4.80 -2.11 -14.73
CA GLU A 54 -5.12 -1.95 -16.13
C GLU A 54 -6.38 -1.11 -16.25
N PHE A 55 -6.27 0.06 -16.85
CA PHE A 55 -7.40 0.90 -17.19
C PHE A 55 -7.84 0.59 -18.61
N VAL A 56 -9.08 0.18 -18.76
CA VAL A 56 -9.68 -0.15 -20.05
C VAL A 56 -10.70 0.91 -20.39
N GLU A 57 -10.42 1.74 -21.41
CA GLU A 57 -11.31 2.76 -21.90
C GLU A 57 -12.05 2.26 -23.14
N GLY A 58 -13.37 2.29 -23.10
CA GLY A 58 -14.22 1.77 -24.15
C GLY A 58 -14.54 0.30 -23.98
N ARG A 59 -15.08 -0.32 -25.02
CA ARG A 59 -15.52 -1.71 -25.04
C ARG A 59 -15.10 -2.41 -26.32
N GLY A 60 -14.94 -3.75 -26.25
CA GLY A 60 -14.66 -4.58 -27.39
C GLY A 60 -13.30 -4.34 -28.03
N LYS A 61 -13.22 -4.53 -29.33
CA LYS A 61 -11.96 -4.45 -30.08
C LYS A 61 -11.38 -3.04 -30.16
N GLY A 62 -12.18 -2.00 -30.00
CA GLY A 62 -11.72 -0.62 -29.99
C GLY A 62 -11.31 -0.11 -28.64
N ALA A 63 -11.29 -0.95 -27.60
CA ALA A 63 -10.90 -0.52 -26.27
C ALA A 63 -9.42 -0.17 -26.19
N VAL A 64 -9.13 0.94 -25.52
CA VAL A 64 -7.74 1.35 -25.24
C VAL A 64 -7.36 0.85 -23.84
N ARG A 65 -6.23 0.17 -23.76
CA ARG A 65 -5.75 -0.40 -22.50
C ARG A 65 -4.46 0.27 -22.08
N ARG A 66 -4.38 0.62 -20.80
CA ARG A 66 -3.18 1.22 -20.21
C ARG A 66 -2.85 0.48 -18.93
N LYS A 67 -1.60 0.00 -18.83
CA LYS A 67 -1.13 -0.75 -17.68
C LYS A 67 -0.16 0.07 -16.86
N PHE A 68 -0.33 -0.01 -15.55
CA PHE A 68 0.57 0.60 -14.58
C PHE A 68 0.97 -0.46 -13.56
N GLY A 69 2.23 -0.45 -13.21
CA GLY A 69 2.76 -1.33 -12.19
C GLY A 69 3.37 -0.54 -11.05
N LEU A 70 3.22 -1.03 -9.85
CA LEU A 70 3.80 -0.45 -8.65
C LEU A 70 4.25 -1.56 -7.73
N ALA A 71 5.46 -1.46 -7.22
CA ALA A 71 6.00 -2.43 -6.28
C ALA A 71 6.40 -1.71 -4.99
N PHE A 72 5.98 -2.28 -3.86
CA PHE A 72 6.33 -1.78 -2.53
C PHE A 72 7.15 -2.82 -1.80
N ARG A 73 8.14 -2.35 -1.06
CA ARG A 73 8.73 -3.17 -0.02
C ARG A 73 7.87 -3.06 1.23
N THR A 74 7.43 -4.20 1.76
CA THR A 74 6.76 -4.24 3.06
C THR A 74 7.80 -4.45 4.14
N LEU A 75 7.61 -3.77 5.27
CA LEU A 75 8.49 -3.90 6.43
C LEU A 75 7.62 -4.17 7.65
N THR A 76 8.12 -4.99 8.55
CA THR A 76 7.49 -5.14 9.86
C THR A 76 7.81 -3.92 10.72
N VAL A 77 6.98 -3.67 11.74
CA VAL A 77 7.27 -2.58 12.69
C VAL A 77 8.64 -2.75 13.35
N PRO A 78 9.04 -3.93 13.86
CA PRO A 78 10.37 -4.10 14.41
C PRO A 78 11.49 -3.79 13.42
N GLN A 79 11.34 -4.15 12.15
CA GLN A 79 12.34 -3.83 11.12
C GLN A 79 12.47 -2.32 10.90
N MET A 80 11.34 -1.60 10.86
CA MET A 80 11.37 -0.16 10.69
C MET A 80 11.93 0.54 11.92
N VAL A 81 11.59 0.09 13.11
CA VAL A 81 12.17 0.64 14.36
C VAL A 81 13.69 0.52 14.33
N ARG A 82 14.22 -0.64 13.97
CA ARG A 82 15.69 -0.82 13.86
C ARG A 82 16.34 0.12 12.84
N ARG A 83 15.66 0.38 11.71
CA ARG A 83 16.15 1.32 10.70
C ARG A 83 16.20 2.75 11.22
N LEU A 84 15.17 3.17 11.96
CA LEU A 84 15.12 4.49 12.57
C LEU A 84 16.22 4.66 13.61
N GLU A 85 16.40 3.68 14.46
CA GLU A 85 17.47 3.68 15.48
C GLU A 85 18.86 3.76 14.84
N LYS A 86 19.11 3.01 13.78
CA LYS A 86 20.37 3.09 13.02
C LYS A 86 20.57 4.47 12.39
N ALA A 87 19.51 5.17 12.07
CA ALA A 87 19.58 6.52 11.53
C ALA A 87 19.74 7.61 12.61
N GLY A 88 19.86 7.22 13.87
CA GLY A 88 20.03 8.13 14.99
C GLY A 88 18.73 8.68 15.55
N LEU A 89 17.62 8.03 15.25
CA LEU A 89 16.29 8.45 15.73
C LEU A 89 15.83 7.54 16.87
N GLU A 90 15.25 8.15 17.89
CA GLU A 90 14.63 7.45 19.02
C GLU A 90 13.13 7.38 18.77
N VAL A 91 12.57 6.16 18.76
CA VAL A 91 11.13 5.97 18.62
C VAL A 91 10.44 6.34 19.94
N THR A 92 9.49 7.27 19.86
CA THR A 92 8.77 7.80 21.02
C THR A 92 7.35 7.27 21.12
N ALA A 93 6.75 6.81 20.00
CA ALA A 93 5.43 6.23 20.01
C ALA A 93 5.24 5.26 18.83
N LEU A 94 4.48 4.20 19.09
CA LEU A 94 4.00 3.24 18.09
C LEU A 94 2.48 3.22 18.19
N LEU A 95 1.81 3.73 17.17
CA LEU A 95 0.37 3.89 17.15
C LEU A 95 -0.25 3.01 16.07
N GLY A 96 -1.42 2.45 16.36
CA GLY A 96 -2.16 1.60 15.45
C GLY A 96 -3.38 2.27 14.79
N ASP A 97 -3.65 3.51 15.16
CA ASP A 97 -4.72 4.32 14.60
C ASP A 97 -4.41 5.80 14.72
N TYR A 98 -5.30 6.64 14.19
CA TYR A 98 -5.15 8.10 14.22
C TYR A 98 -5.69 8.74 15.50
N GLN A 99 -6.16 7.93 16.44
CA GLN A 99 -6.75 8.40 17.70
C GLN A 99 -5.81 8.23 18.89
N GLY A 100 -4.56 7.87 18.61
CA GLY A 100 -3.55 7.64 19.64
C GLY A 100 -3.61 6.24 20.27
N GLY A 101 -4.37 5.31 19.68
CA GLY A 101 -4.39 3.93 20.14
C GLY A 101 -3.07 3.23 19.93
N PRO A 102 -2.68 2.31 20.83
CA PRO A 102 -1.42 1.59 20.70
C PRO A 102 -1.43 0.64 19.50
N TRP A 103 -0.27 0.47 18.89
CA TRP A 103 -0.09 -0.52 17.84
C TRP A 103 -0.15 -1.95 18.41
N ASP A 104 -0.83 -2.83 17.67
CA ASP A 104 -0.74 -4.28 17.85
C ASP A 104 -0.80 -4.97 16.48
N LEU A 105 -0.71 -6.30 16.46
CA LEU A 105 -0.65 -7.06 15.21
C LEU A 105 -1.94 -7.05 14.40
N ARG A 106 -3.02 -6.49 14.93
CA ARG A 106 -4.32 -6.38 14.24
C ARG A 106 -4.51 -5.04 13.55
N ALA A 107 -3.60 -4.09 13.80
CA ALA A 107 -3.72 -2.76 13.22
C ALA A 107 -3.54 -2.80 11.70
N GLU A 108 -4.44 -2.15 10.98
CA GLU A 108 -4.39 -2.04 9.51
C GLU A 108 -3.40 -0.98 9.05
N VAL A 109 -3.04 -0.09 9.93
CA VAL A 109 -2.04 0.96 9.70
C VAL A 109 -1.14 1.02 10.92
N TRP A 110 0.11 1.42 10.72
CA TRP A 110 0.95 1.74 11.84
C TRP A 110 1.62 3.11 11.64
N ILE A 111 1.71 3.81 12.75
CA ILE A 111 2.27 5.16 12.80
C ILE A 111 3.42 5.14 13.80
N ILE A 112 4.57 5.58 13.36
CA ILE A 112 5.75 5.68 14.21
C ILE A 112 6.10 7.14 14.39
N LEU A 113 6.23 7.57 15.62
CA LEU A 113 6.76 8.88 15.95
C LEU A 113 8.18 8.71 16.50
N ALA A 114 9.09 9.54 16.06
CA ALA A 114 10.49 9.47 16.45
C ALA A 114 11.07 10.88 16.57
N ARG A 115 12.13 10.99 17.32
CA ARG A 115 12.90 12.23 17.46
C ARG A 115 14.38 11.93 17.39
N ARG A 116 15.18 12.97 17.20
CA ARG A 116 16.63 12.82 17.22
C ARG A 116 17.06 12.42 18.63
N GLY A 117 17.79 11.36 18.68
CA GLY A 117 18.35 10.85 19.92
C GLY A 117 19.60 11.58 20.39
#